data_6f7a7f9f8a825bb8400aa9f1b3aee654
#
_entry.id   6f7a7f9f8a825bb8400aa9f1b3aee654
#
_cell.length_a   1.000
_cell.length_b   1.000
_cell.length_c   1.000
_cell.angle_alpha   90.00
_cell.angle_beta   90.00
_cell.angle_gamma   90.00
#
_symmetry.space_group_name_H-M   'P 1'
#
loop_
_entity.id
_entity.type
_entity.pdbx_description
1 polymer ?
#
loop_
_entity_poly.entity_id
_entity_poly.type
_entity_poly.pdbx_seq_one_letter_code
_entity_poly.pdbx_strand_id
1 'polypeptide(L)'
;RLYAINPKHATIQDQPAYKSIEEIGARVEMAVIATRPQTVPQLIEQCGRSGVRNVIIITAGFSEAGHIGAALERKVLEIARSYNVRILGPNCLGIIRPELGLNATFAKITAKAGNLALVSQSGAMCSAVLDWAKANDVGFSSVISIGMTADVDFGEILDYLIYDSRTHYILMYVEGIRNARRFMSALRSAARIKPIILLKAGRHEAGAMATATHSGMAAVSDTVFDAAVRRAGVVRVQNVGQLFYAAKALASKFRPLGNRLAIITNGGGPGAMAADRAGDLGIPLAQLTNETMAVLNKAMPTNWSHANPIDIGGDATPERYRDAIMAVTHDANVDSTLVMLSPQVMTDPLAVAKAIIEVADKLNRSLICCWMGEEQVREARQVLEDAGIPAFRMPETAIELFHHISKYYRNQKLLLQVPSPGRQAAGGRPGSGRVLVDALIAERRRVLSRMEAHALLHTYGVPVRPSMVAHTATEAMFVAEQIGLPVDVHLESPDLADAFDEQT
;
A
#
# COMPACT_ATOMS: atom_id res chain seq x y z
N ARG A 1 12.27 16.21 -29.53
CA ARG A 1 11.56 16.71 -30.73
C ARG A 1 10.34 15.84 -30.95
N LEU A 2 9.18 16.44 -31.34
CA LEU A 2 7.93 15.75 -31.65
C LEU A 2 7.70 15.75 -33.16
N TYR A 3 7.29 14.62 -33.69
CA TYR A 3 6.91 14.42 -35.09
C TYR A 3 5.46 13.94 -35.17
N ALA A 4 4.62 14.65 -35.89
CA ALA A 4 3.26 14.23 -36.15
C ALA A 4 3.23 13.28 -37.36
N ILE A 5 2.52 12.16 -37.24
CA ILE A 5 2.32 11.19 -38.34
C ILE A 5 0.84 11.08 -38.60
N ASN A 6 0.42 11.42 -39.84
CA ASN A 6 -0.96 11.25 -40.30
C ASN A 6 -1.03 11.09 -41.81
N PRO A 7 -1.49 9.96 -42.35
CA PRO A 7 -1.52 9.73 -43.79
C PRO A 7 -2.57 10.59 -44.52
N LYS A 8 -3.50 11.24 -43.79
CA LYS A 8 -4.64 11.99 -44.40
C LYS A 8 -4.44 13.52 -44.32
N HIS A 9 -3.66 14.01 -43.37
CA HIS A 9 -3.50 15.44 -43.12
C HIS A 9 -2.04 15.84 -43.26
N ALA A 10 -1.77 16.92 -43.97
CA ALA A 10 -0.42 17.46 -44.15
C ALA A 10 0.07 18.23 -42.91
N THR A 11 -0.87 18.68 -42.07
CA THR A 11 -0.56 19.40 -40.82
C THR A 11 -1.47 18.91 -39.71
N ILE A 12 -0.95 18.90 -38.46
CA ILE A 12 -1.68 18.64 -37.21
C ILE A 12 -1.28 19.72 -36.23
N GLN A 13 -2.25 20.47 -35.69
CA GLN A 13 -2.02 21.59 -34.76
C GLN A 13 -0.90 22.52 -35.28
N ASP A 14 -1.02 22.93 -36.53
CA ASP A 14 -0.10 23.81 -37.27
C ASP A 14 1.35 23.27 -37.38
N GLN A 15 1.60 22.01 -37.06
CA GLN A 15 2.87 21.33 -37.30
C GLN A 15 2.80 20.44 -38.54
N PRO A 16 3.90 20.37 -39.32
CA PRO A 16 3.99 19.45 -40.46
C PRO A 16 3.78 18.00 -40.02
N ALA A 17 2.96 17.24 -40.74
CA ALA A 17 2.74 15.83 -40.50
C ALA A 17 3.34 14.97 -41.62
N TYR A 18 4.01 13.90 -41.24
CA TYR A 18 4.56 12.88 -42.13
C TYR A 18 3.51 11.83 -42.44
N LYS A 19 3.56 11.21 -43.60
CA LYS A 19 2.62 10.14 -43.96
C LYS A 19 2.91 8.83 -43.25
N SER A 20 4.18 8.57 -42.96
CA SER A 20 4.66 7.39 -42.24
C SER A 20 5.92 7.73 -41.41
N ILE A 21 6.32 6.78 -40.54
CA ILE A 21 7.51 6.93 -39.70
C ILE A 21 8.80 6.94 -40.53
N GLU A 22 8.81 6.23 -41.64
CA GLU A 22 9.95 6.11 -42.55
C GLU A 22 10.30 7.45 -43.19
N GLU A 23 9.32 8.33 -43.40
CA GLU A 23 9.52 9.67 -44.02
C GLU A 23 10.20 10.68 -43.08
N ILE A 24 10.30 10.39 -41.75
CA ILE A 24 10.87 11.33 -40.78
C ILE A 24 12.36 11.57 -41.01
N GLY A 25 13.09 10.57 -41.53
CA GLY A 25 14.53 10.68 -41.82
C GLY A 25 15.44 10.94 -40.62
N ALA A 26 14.90 10.81 -39.41
CA ALA A 26 15.61 10.99 -38.15
C ALA A 26 15.32 9.83 -37.18
N ARG A 27 16.25 9.59 -36.23
CA ARG A 27 16.06 8.56 -35.21
C ARG A 27 14.89 8.93 -34.30
N VAL A 28 13.91 8.04 -34.21
CA VAL A 28 12.76 8.13 -33.31
C VAL A 28 12.95 7.13 -32.17
N GLU A 29 12.92 7.58 -30.93
CA GLU A 29 13.17 6.73 -29.75
C GLU A 29 11.88 6.13 -29.19
N MET A 30 10.76 6.83 -29.36
CA MET A 30 9.47 6.43 -28.85
C MET A 30 8.34 6.84 -29.79
N ALA A 31 7.38 5.95 -30.01
CA ALA A 31 6.15 6.24 -30.72
C ALA A 31 4.92 6.17 -29.80
N VAL A 32 3.96 7.06 -30.05
CA VAL A 32 2.65 7.05 -29.36
C VAL A 32 1.58 6.76 -30.40
N ILE A 33 0.86 5.65 -30.25
CA ILE A 33 -0.16 5.19 -31.16
C ILE A 33 -1.55 5.51 -30.61
N ALA A 34 -2.30 6.34 -31.35
CA ALA A 34 -3.67 6.76 -31.03
C ALA A 34 -4.59 6.58 -32.24
N THR A 35 -4.51 5.41 -32.89
CA THR A 35 -5.26 5.07 -34.11
C THR A 35 -6.29 3.97 -33.83
N ARG A 36 -7.05 3.56 -34.86
CA ARG A 36 -7.98 2.41 -34.71
C ARG A 36 -7.21 1.12 -34.39
N PRO A 37 -7.74 0.24 -33.54
CA PRO A 37 -7.02 -0.96 -33.09
C PRO A 37 -6.54 -1.87 -34.22
N GLN A 38 -7.32 -1.98 -35.32
CA GLN A 38 -7.00 -2.82 -36.48
C GLN A 38 -5.72 -2.37 -37.21
N THR A 39 -5.35 -1.09 -37.10
CA THR A 39 -4.15 -0.56 -37.76
C THR A 39 -2.87 -0.74 -36.90
N VAL A 40 -3.00 -1.03 -35.60
CA VAL A 40 -1.88 -1.10 -34.67
C VAL A 40 -0.85 -2.15 -35.06
N PRO A 41 -1.19 -3.39 -35.48
CA PRO A 41 -0.18 -4.38 -35.89
C PRO A 41 0.78 -3.86 -36.96
N GLN A 42 0.23 -3.21 -38.01
CA GLN A 42 1.02 -2.64 -39.10
C GLN A 42 1.92 -1.51 -38.59
N LEU A 43 1.42 -0.64 -37.68
CA LEU A 43 2.19 0.46 -37.13
C LEU A 43 3.34 -0.03 -36.23
N ILE A 44 3.13 -1.11 -35.47
CA ILE A 44 4.19 -1.74 -34.68
C ILE A 44 5.29 -2.29 -35.58
N GLU A 45 4.91 -2.92 -36.71
CA GLU A 45 5.88 -3.42 -37.70
C GLU A 45 6.67 -2.26 -38.32
N GLN A 46 6.02 -1.18 -38.71
CA GLN A 46 6.69 0.02 -39.22
C GLN A 46 7.65 0.65 -38.19
N CYS A 47 7.20 0.77 -36.92
CA CYS A 47 8.06 1.20 -35.82
C CYS A 47 9.31 0.32 -35.68
N GLY A 48 9.11 -1.02 -35.70
CA GLY A 48 10.20 -1.98 -35.58
C GLY A 48 11.23 -1.89 -36.71
N ARG A 49 10.77 -1.78 -37.96
CA ARG A 49 11.61 -1.59 -39.16
C ARG A 49 12.40 -0.28 -39.10
N SER A 50 11.78 0.79 -38.60
CA SER A 50 12.41 2.11 -38.43
C SER A 50 13.31 2.20 -37.18
N GLY A 51 13.50 1.13 -36.45
CA GLY A 51 14.38 1.08 -35.27
C GLY A 51 13.80 1.66 -34.00
N VAL A 52 12.50 2.01 -33.96
CA VAL A 52 11.82 2.43 -32.74
C VAL A 52 11.68 1.23 -31.79
N ARG A 53 12.09 1.41 -30.53
CA ARG A 53 12.10 0.34 -29.53
C ARG A 53 11.04 0.48 -28.45
N ASN A 54 10.46 1.66 -28.30
CA ASN A 54 9.50 1.95 -27.25
C ASN A 54 8.20 2.49 -27.87
N VAL A 55 7.08 1.87 -27.55
CA VAL A 55 5.77 2.28 -28.08
C VAL A 55 4.77 2.38 -26.95
N ILE A 56 4.00 3.46 -26.94
CA ILE A 56 2.85 3.65 -26.06
C ILE A 56 1.59 3.46 -26.93
N ILE A 57 0.71 2.53 -26.56
CA ILE A 57 -0.55 2.31 -27.24
C ILE A 57 -1.70 2.85 -26.38
N ILE A 58 -2.18 4.04 -26.75
CA ILE A 58 -3.33 4.69 -26.09
C ILE A 58 -4.64 3.98 -26.48
N THR A 59 -4.68 3.49 -27.70
CA THR A 59 -5.84 2.84 -28.30
C THR A 59 -6.41 1.72 -27.46
N ALA A 60 -7.73 1.70 -27.27
CA ALA A 60 -8.53 0.61 -26.71
C ALA A 60 -9.03 -0.33 -27.81
N GLY A 61 -9.65 -1.47 -27.44
CA GLY A 61 -10.22 -2.45 -28.36
C GLY A 61 -9.37 -3.72 -28.51
N PHE A 62 -8.65 -4.08 -27.44
CA PHE A 62 -7.82 -5.28 -27.36
C PHE A 62 -8.46 -6.34 -26.45
N SER A 63 -7.76 -6.92 -25.50
CA SER A 63 -8.27 -8.02 -24.68
C SER A 63 -9.55 -7.67 -23.89
N GLU A 64 -9.79 -6.42 -23.59
CA GLU A 64 -11.03 -5.93 -22.97
C GLU A 64 -12.25 -5.98 -23.95
N ALA A 65 -12.01 -6.02 -25.25
CA ALA A 65 -13.07 -6.14 -26.26
C ALA A 65 -13.40 -7.61 -26.63
N GLY A 66 -13.01 -8.55 -25.76
CA GLY A 66 -13.30 -9.98 -25.93
C GLY A 66 -12.34 -10.73 -26.85
N HIS A 67 -12.79 -11.86 -27.40
CA HIS A 67 -11.93 -12.79 -28.13
C HIS A 67 -11.23 -12.20 -29.36
N ILE A 68 -11.93 -11.35 -30.11
CA ILE A 68 -11.37 -10.70 -31.32
C ILE A 68 -10.27 -9.73 -30.90
N GLY A 69 -10.51 -8.91 -29.88
CA GLY A 69 -9.52 -7.98 -29.35
C GLY A 69 -8.31 -8.70 -28.74
N ALA A 70 -8.54 -9.80 -28.03
CA ALA A 70 -7.46 -10.64 -27.48
C ALA A 70 -6.60 -11.28 -28.59
N ALA A 71 -7.19 -11.69 -29.72
CA ALA A 71 -6.43 -12.18 -30.88
C ALA A 71 -5.58 -11.07 -31.48
N LEU A 72 -6.12 -9.87 -31.57
CA LEU A 72 -5.40 -8.68 -32.07
C LEU A 72 -4.21 -8.33 -31.14
N GLU A 73 -4.41 -8.37 -29.82
CA GLU A 73 -3.35 -8.14 -28.82
C GLU A 73 -2.20 -9.14 -29.00
N ARG A 74 -2.51 -10.43 -29.15
CA ARG A 74 -1.48 -11.46 -29.38
C ARG A 74 -0.68 -11.17 -30.64
N LYS A 75 -1.35 -10.82 -31.75
CA LYS A 75 -0.68 -10.45 -33.00
C LYS A 75 0.25 -9.26 -32.85
N VAL A 76 -0.19 -8.22 -32.14
CA VAL A 76 0.65 -7.04 -31.82
C VAL A 76 1.89 -7.45 -31.04
N LEU A 77 1.74 -8.30 -30.03
CA LEU A 77 2.86 -8.78 -29.21
C LEU A 77 3.84 -9.66 -29.96
N GLU A 78 3.36 -10.50 -30.87
CA GLU A 78 4.21 -11.33 -31.75
C GLU A 78 5.08 -10.44 -32.64
N ILE A 79 4.49 -9.46 -33.30
CA ILE A 79 5.23 -8.51 -34.14
C ILE A 79 6.21 -7.69 -33.30
N ALA A 80 5.78 -7.17 -32.15
CA ALA A 80 6.64 -6.38 -31.27
C ALA A 80 7.90 -7.18 -30.83
N ARG A 81 7.72 -8.46 -30.47
CA ARG A 81 8.82 -9.35 -30.09
C ARG A 81 9.80 -9.59 -31.24
N SER A 82 9.32 -9.76 -32.48
CA SER A 82 10.20 -10.01 -33.64
C SER A 82 11.13 -8.83 -33.95
N TYR A 83 10.71 -7.61 -33.58
CA TYR A 83 11.50 -6.38 -33.78
C TYR A 83 12.12 -5.85 -32.45
N ASN A 84 11.97 -6.58 -31.35
CA ASN A 84 12.42 -6.15 -30.03
C ASN A 84 11.85 -4.78 -29.60
N VAL A 85 10.55 -4.58 -29.87
CA VAL A 85 9.78 -3.38 -29.48
C VAL A 85 9.10 -3.64 -28.15
N ARG A 86 9.21 -2.68 -27.22
CA ARG A 86 8.52 -2.71 -25.92
C ARG A 86 7.26 -1.87 -25.99
N ILE A 87 6.20 -2.36 -25.37
CA ILE A 87 4.86 -1.76 -25.41
C ILE A 87 4.38 -1.39 -24.01
N LEU A 88 4.03 -0.11 -23.82
CA LEU A 88 3.23 0.36 -22.68
C LEU A 88 1.76 0.42 -23.10
N GLY A 89 0.89 -0.18 -22.33
CA GLY A 89 -0.54 -0.31 -22.67
C GLY A 89 -0.88 -1.73 -23.18
N PRO A 90 -1.85 -1.88 -24.09
CA PRO A 90 -2.74 -0.88 -24.70
C PRO A 90 -3.77 -0.31 -23.72
N ASN A 91 -4.66 0.56 -24.21
CA ASN A 91 -5.71 1.20 -23.43
C ASN A 91 -5.15 1.92 -22.19
N CYS A 92 -4.15 2.78 -22.38
CA CYS A 92 -3.48 3.52 -21.30
C CYS A 92 -3.55 5.03 -21.56
N LEU A 93 -3.39 5.84 -20.51
CA LEU A 93 -3.26 7.29 -20.63
C LEU A 93 -1.88 7.68 -21.19
N GLY A 94 -0.85 6.91 -20.87
CA GLY A 94 0.54 7.18 -21.23
C GLY A 94 1.44 7.48 -20.03
N ILE A 95 2.50 8.28 -20.26
CA ILE A 95 3.53 8.57 -19.26
C ILE A 95 3.80 10.07 -19.14
N ILE A 96 3.99 10.55 -17.91
CA ILE A 96 4.49 11.89 -17.61
C ILE A 96 5.76 11.76 -16.75
N ARG A 97 6.83 12.46 -17.14
CA ARG A 97 8.07 12.65 -16.38
C ARG A 97 8.34 14.16 -16.29
N PRO A 98 7.82 14.86 -15.26
CA PRO A 98 7.80 16.32 -15.21
C PRO A 98 9.19 16.95 -15.32
N GLU A 99 10.17 16.42 -14.59
CA GLU A 99 11.54 16.94 -14.62
C GLU A 99 12.25 16.82 -15.98
N LEU A 100 11.83 15.85 -16.80
CA LEU A 100 12.34 15.69 -18.16
C LEU A 100 11.55 16.50 -19.18
N GLY A 101 10.51 17.22 -18.75
CA GLY A 101 9.57 17.90 -19.65
C GLY A 101 8.78 16.91 -20.54
N LEU A 102 8.74 15.62 -20.17
CA LEU A 102 8.07 14.59 -20.94
C LEU A 102 6.61 14.47 -20.49
N ASN A 103 5.70 14.72 -21.43
CA ASN A 103 4.28 14.39 -21.30
C ASN A 103 3.83 13.69 -22.57
N ALA A 104 3.77 12.35 -22.55
CA ALA A 104 3.27 11.51 -23.62
C ALA A 104 1.91 10.92 -23.22
N THR A 105 0.95 11.80 -22.97
CA THR A 105 -0.42 11.47 -22.56
C THR A 105 -1.43 12.33 -23.30
N PHE A 106 -2.72 11.98 -23.18
CA PHE A 106 -3.84 12.84 -23.55
C PHE A 106 -4.52 13.51 -22.34
N ALA A 107 -3.85 13.57 -21.20
CA ALA A 107 -4.36 14.26 -20.01
C ALA A 107 -4.42 15.77 -20.25
N LYS A 108 -5.49 16.42 -19.75
CA LYS A 108 -5.63 17.89 -19.79
C LYS A 108 -4.69 18.62 -18.84
N ILE A 109 -4.27 17.96 -17.77
CA ILE A 109 -3.46 18.50 -16.70
C ILE A 109 -2.10 17.79 -16.70
N THR A 110 -1.03 18.57 -16.67
CA THR A 110 0.31 18.02 -16.47
C THR A 110 0.65 17.92 -14.98
N ALA A 111 1.62 17.07 -14.65
CA ALA A 111 2.11 16.91 -13.28
C ALA A 111 3.16 17.98 -12.94
N LYS A 112 3.15 18.49 -11.69
CA LYS A 112 4.28 19.23 -11.09
C LYS A 112 5.41 18.25 -10.78
N ALA A 113 6.66 18.70 -10.88
CA ALA A 113 7.82 17.92 -10.46
C ALA A 113 7.79 17.66 -8.93
N GLY A 114 8.18 16.46 -8.53
CA GLY A 114 8.23 16.03 -7.13
C GLY A 114 8.74 14.60 -6.99
N ASN A 115 8.47 13.95 -5.87
CA ASN A 115 9.10 12.70 -5.49
C ASN A 115 8.15 11.47 -5.45
N LEU A 116 6.90 11.64 -5.85
CA LEU A 116 5.92 10.55 -5.91
C LEU A 116 5.89 9.91 -7.31
N ALA A 117 5.93 8.60 -7.41
CA ALA A 117 5.57 7.88 -8.62
C ALA A 117 4.14 7.36 -8.50
N LEU A 118 3.30 7.61 -9.50
CA LEU A 118 1.99 7.02 -9.65
C LEU A 118 2.03 5.96 -10.74
N VAL A 119 1.65 4.73 -10.42
CA VAL A 119 1.51 3.63 -11.39
C VAL A 119 0.07 3.13 -11.34
N SER A 120 -0.66 3.26 -12.43
CA SER A 120 -2.09 2.97 -12.48
C SER A 120 -2.49 2.17 -13.71
N GLN A 121 -3.35 1.18 -13.54
CA GLN A 121 -4.02 0.52 -14.66
C GLN A 121 -5.14 1.38 -15.26
N SER A 122 -5.73 2.29 -14.46
CA SER A 122 -6.80 3.17 -14.91
C SER A 122 -6.26 4.54 -15.33
N GLY A 123 -6.49 4.92 -16.59
CA GLY A 123 -6.22 6.27 -17.09
C GLY A 123 -7.08 7.34 -16.42
N ALA A 124 -8.35 7.02 -16.13
CA ALA A 124 -9.26 7.91 -15.42
C ALA A 124 -8.77 8.21 -14.00
N MET A 125 -8.24 7.19 -13.29
CA MET A 125 -7.61 7.39 -11.99
C MET A 125 -6.37 8.27 -12.06
N CYS A 126 -5.53 8.12 -13.09
CA CYS A 126 -4.41 9.05 -13.30
C CYS A 126 -4.89 10.49 -13.44
N SER A 127 -5.92 10.73 -14.24
CA SER A 127 -6.49 12.08 -14.46
C SER A 127 -7.06 12.67 -13.17
N ALA A 128 -7.80 11.88 -12.38
CA ALA A 128 -8.35 12.31 -11.09
C ALA A 128 -7.26 12.63 -10.06
N VAL A 129 -6.21 11.80 -10.00
CA VAL A 129 -5.05 12.04 -9.11
C VAL A 129 -4.29 13.30 -9.53
N LEU A 130 -4.11 13.54 -10.82
CA LEU A 130 -3.43 14.75 -11.32
C LEU A 130 -4.21 16.03 -10.98
N ASP A 131 -5.53 15.99 -11.12
CA ASP A 131 -6.40 17.14 -10.80
C ASP A 131 -6.35 17.44 -9.29
N TRP A 132 -6.51 16.41 -8.47
CA TRP A 132 -6.39 16.55 -7.01
C TRP A 132 -5.00 17.04 -6.59
N ALA A 133 -3.95 16.49 -7.18
CA ALA A 133 -2.56 16.82 -6.85
C ALA A 133 -2.23 18.30 -7.14
N LYS A 134 -2.78 18.84 -8.23
CA LYS A 134 -2.62 20.26 -8.58
C LYS A 134 -3.20 21.16 -7.50
N ALA A 135 -4.40 20.83 -6.99
CA ALA A 135 -5.07 21.59 -5.94
C ALA A 135 -4.40 21.48 -4.56
N ASN A 136 -3.61 20.42 -4.33
CA ASN A 136 -2.96 20.11 -3.05
C ASN A 136 -1.42 20.24 -3.10
N ASP A 137 -0.89 20.87 -4.14
CA ASP A 137 0.56 21.10 -4.35
C ASP A 137 1.42 19.82 -4.27
N VAL A 138 0.89 18.68 -4.72
CA VAL A 138 1.58 17.40 -4.75
C VAL A 138 2.31 17.21 -6.08
N GLY A 139 3.62 16.97 -6.01
CA GLY A 139 4.47 16.77 -7.18
C GLY A 139 4.83 15.30 -7.42
N PHE A 140 5.11 14.97 -8.71
CA PHE A 140 5.45 13.62 -9.15
C PHE A 140 6.83 13.52 -9.78
N SER A 141 7.51 12.41 -9.52
CA SER A 141 8.67 11.98 -10.30
C SER A 141 8.23 11.32 -11.61
N SER A 142 7.13 10.57 -11.56
CA SER A 142 6.54 9.88 -12.70
C SER A 142 5.05 9.67 -12.52
N VAL A 143 4.28 9.79 -13.59
CA VAL A 143 2.90 9.29 -13.66
C VAL A 143 2.83 8.31 -14.83
N ILE A 144 2.54 7.06 -14.56
CA ILE A 144 2.61 5.96 -15.50
C ILE A 144 1.25 5.25 -15.52
N SER A 145 0.54 5.39 -16.62
CA SER A 145 -0.67 4.61 -16.88
C SER A 145 -0.28 3.39 -17.71
N ILE A 146 -0.41 2.20 -17.12
CA ILE A 146 0.01 0.95 -17.77
C ILE A 146 -1.11 0.24 -18.53
N GLY A 147 -2.36 0.67 -18.38
CA GLY A 147 -3.51 0.10 -19.06
C GLY A 147 -3.63 -1.41 -18.88
N MET A 148 -3.78 -2.13 -20.00
CA MET A 148 -4.02 -3.57 -20.03
C MET A 148 -2.79 -4.42 -19.74
N THR A 149 -1.61 -3.83 -19.57
CA THR A 149 -0.36 -4.53 -19.22
C THR A 149 -0.02 -5.71 -20.15
N ALA A 150 -0.15 -5.48 -21.47
CA ALA A 150 0.08 -6.55 -22.43
C ALA A 150 1.55 -7.00 -22.50
N ASP A 151 2.51 -6.06 -22.37
CA ASP A 151 3.95 -6.32 -22.37
C ASP A 151 4.59 -5.77 -21.07
N VAL A 152 4.71 -4.43 -20.94
CA VAL A 152 5.25 -3.80 -19.74
C VAL A 152 4.22 -3.91 -18.61
N ASP A 153 4.60 -4.52 -17.50
CA ASP A 153 3.74 -4.74 -16.33
C ASP A 153 4.23 -4.02 -15.06
N PHE A 154 3.47 -4.16 -13.97
CA PHE A 154 3.85 -3.60 -12.68
C PHE A 154 5.23 -4.04 -12.20
N GLY A 155 5.63 -5.28 -12.49
CA GLY A 155 6.92 -5.81 -12.06
C GLY A 155 8.07 -5.02 -12.68
N GLU A 156 8.04 -4.81 -13.99
CA GLU A 156 9.07 -4.03 -14.69
C GLU A 156 9.12 -2.57 -14.26
N ILE A 157 7.95 -1.95 -14.09
CA ILE A 157 7.88 -0.57 -13.61
C ILE A 157 8.45 -0.45 -12.19
N LEU A 158 8.13 -1.39 -11.30
CA LEU A 158 8.69 -1.40 -9.95
C LEU A 158 10.20 -1.59 -9.97
N ASP A 159 10.73 -2.52 -10.79
CA ASP A 159 12.16 -2.73 -10.94
C ASP A 159 12.87 -1.45 -11.43
N TYR A 160 12.25 -0.70 -12.34
CA TYR A 160 12.76 0.60 -12.78
C TYR A 160 12.73 1.64 -11.65
N LEU A 161 11.60 1.75 -10.94
CA LEU A 161 11.40 2.77 -9.91
C LEU A 161 12.29 2.57 -8.68
N ILE A 162 12.74 1.35 -8.39
CA ILE A 162 13.73 1.08 -7.33
C ILE A 162 14.97 1.93 -7.52
N TYR A 163 15.47 2.02 -8.75
CA TYR A 163 16.73 2.72 -9.09
C TYR A 163 16.53 4.19 -9.46
N ASP A 164 15.28 4.65 -9.66
CA ASP A 164 15.02 6.06 -9.94
C ASP A 164 15.22 6.90 -8.67
N SER A 165 16.35 7.62 -8.59
CA SER A 165 16.70 8.46 -7.43
C SER A 165 15.71 9.61 -7.15
N ARG A 166 14.91 9.99 -8.12
CA ARG A 166 13.87 11.02 -7.99
C ARG A 166 12.59 10.50 -7.33
N THR A 167 12.36 9.20 -7.42
CA THR A 167 11.20 8.55 -6.83
C THR A 167 11.52 8.16 -5.39
N HIS A 168 10.82 8.76 -4.43
CA HIS A 168 10.93 8.38 -3.02
C HIS A 168 9.76 7.51 -2.55
N TYR A 169 8.59 7.66 -3.15
CA TYR A 169 7.35 6.99 -2.78
C TYR A 169 6.62 6.50 -4.02
N ILE A 170 5.90 5.39 -3.91
CA ILE A 170 5.17 4.79 -5.03
C ILE A 170 3.70 4.63 -4.64
N LEU A 171 2.82 5.20 -5.44
CA LEU A 171 1.37 5.00 -5.36
C LEU A 171 0.95 4.05 -6.46
N MET A 172 0.16 3.03 -6.13
CA MET A 172 -0.31 2.04 -7.09
C MET A 172 -1.83 1.93 -7.08
N TYR A 173 -2.41 1.94 -8.26
CA TYR A 173 -3.82 1.56 -8.47
C TYR A 173 -3.85 0.28 -9.31
N VAL A 174 -4.40 -0.79 -8.73
CA VAL A 174 -4.34 -2.14 -9.29
C VAL A 174 -5.77 -2.69 -9.49
N GLU A 175 -6.09 -3.15 -10.68
CA GLU A 175 -7.31 -3.85 -11.01
C GLU A 175 -7.09 -5.37 -11.08
N GLY A 176 -5.98 -5.80 -11.72
CA GLY A 176 -5.60 -7.18 -11.86
C GLY A 176 -4.10 -7.36 -12.11
N ILE A 177 -3.62 -8.59 -11.97
CA ILE A 177 -2.21 -8.93 -12.13
C ILE A 177 -2.08 -10.13 -13.07
N ARG A 178 -1.39 -9.95 -14.21
CA ARG A 178 -1.15 -11.01 -15.19
C ARG A 178 -0.06 -12.00 -14.74
N ASN A 179 1.02 -11.50 -14.15
CA ASN A 179 2.14 -12.32 -13.69
C ASN A 179 2.38 -12.12 -12.19
N ALA A 180 1.69 -12.92 -11.37
CA ALA A 180 1.74 -12.81 -9.91
C ALA A 180 3.14 -13.05 -9.34
N ARG A 181 3.92 -13.98 -9.89
CA ARG A 181 5.28 -14.28 -9.41
C ARG A 181 6.22 -13.10 -9.61
N ARG A 182 6.25 -12.53 -10.82
CA ARG A 182 7.07 -11.37 -11.14
C ARG A 182 6.65 -10.15 -10.33
N PHE A 183 5.34 -9.88 -10.27
CA PHE A 183 4.77 -8.80 -9.47
C PHE A 183 5.21 -8.90 -8.02
N MET A 184 5.04 -10.06 -7.37
CA MET A 184 5.40 -10.25 -5.97
C MET A 184 6.92 -10.14 -5.72
N SER A 185 7.75 -10.60 -6.65
CA SER A 185 9.20 -10.45 -6.55
C SER A 185 9.61 -8.98 -6.58
N ALA A 186 9.16 -8.24 -7.59
CA ALA A 186 9.45 -6.82 -7.74
C ALA A 186 8.86 -5.99 -6.60
N LEU A 187 7.61 -6.29 -6.19
CA LEU A 187 6.93 -5.59 -5.10
C LEU A 187 7.70 -5.72 -3.78
N ARG A 188 8.17 -6.92 -3.44
CA ARG A 188 8.97 -7.16 -2.23
C ARG A 188 10.32 -6.46 -2.27
N SER A 189 10.97 -6.43 -3.43
CA SER A 189 12.23 -5.72 -3.62
C SER A 189 12.03 -4.21 -3.48
N ALA A 190 11.01 -3.66 -4.13
CA ALA A 190 10.70 -2.23 -4.11
C ALA A 190 10.25 -1.76 -2.72
N ALA A 191 9.38 -2.51 -2.04
CA ALA A 191 8.85 -2.14 -0.73
C ALA A 191 9.92 -2.08 0.38
N ARG A 192 11.05 -2.77 0.21
CA ARG A 192 12.21 -2.67 1.13
C ARG A 192 12.97 -1.36 1.01
N ILE A 193 12.88 -0.71 -0.14
CA ILE A 193 13.68 0.47 -0.47
C ILE A 193 12.80 1.73 -0.43
N LYS A 194 11.55 1.62 -0.92
CA LYS A 194 10.63 2.75 -1.06
C LYS A 194 9.26 2.41 -0.50
N PRO A 195 8.62 3.33 0.25
CA PRO A 195 7.24 3.15 0.67
C PRO A 195 6.32 2.97 -0.54
N ILE A 196 5.51 1.92 -0.51
CA ILE A 196 4.50 1.64 -1.52
C ILE A 196 3.12 1.68 -0.87
N ILE A 197 2.22 2.49 -1.43
CA ILE A 197 0.81 2.53 -1.06
C ILE A 197 0.01 2.01 -2.23
N LEU A 198 -0.84 1.04 -1.96
CA LEU A 198 -1.58 0.32 -2.98
C LEU A 198 -3.08 0.36 -2.71
N LEU A 199 -3.83 0.81 -3.71
CA LEU A 199 -5.28 0.71 -3.79
C LEU A 199 -5.66 -0.36 -4.81
N LYS A 200 -6.43 -1.38 -4.38
CA LYS A 200 -6.96 -2.43 -5.27
C LYS A 200 -8.45 -2.21 -5.54
N ALA A 201 -8.83 -2.16 -6.80
CA ALA A 201 -10.22 -2.26 -7.22
C ALA A 201 -10.68 -3.73 -7.30
N GLY A 202 -12.00 -3.96 -7.30
CA GLY A 202 -12.56 -5.31 -7.43
C GLY A 202 -12.33 -6.18 -6.19
N ARG A 203 -12.62 -5.64 -5.00
CA ARG A 203 -12.47 -6.36 -3.71
C ARG A 203 -13.63 -7.30 -3.40
N HIS A 204 -14.82 -6.93 -3.81
CA HIS A 204 -16.07 -7.67 -3.63
C HIS A 204 -16.56 -8.16 -4.98
N GLU A 205 -17.45 -9.12 -4.98
CA GLU A 205 -17.93 -9.81 -6.19
C GLU A 205 -18.39 -8.85 -7.28
N ALA A 206 -19.25 -7.89 -6.98
CA ALA A 206 -19.73 -6.91 -7.95
C ALA A 206 -18.60 -6.06 -8.55
N GLY A 207 -17.66 -5.61 -7.72
CA GLY A 207 -16.48 -4.88 -8.17
C GLY A 207 -15.52 -5.75 -8.97
N ALA A 208 -15.37 -7.03 -8.60
CA ALA A 208 -14.54 -8.00 -9.31
C ALA A 208 -15.10 -8.31 -10.69
N MET A 209 -16.43 -8.43 -10.85
CA MET A 209 -17.08 -8.56 -12.15
C MET A 209 -16.85 -7.32 -13.02
N ALA A 210 -16.99 -6.12 -12.46
CA ALA A 210 -16.75 -4.87 -13.18
C ALA A 210 -15.29 -4.76 -13.65
N THR A 211 -14.31 -5.07 -12.79
CA THR A 211 -12.89 -5.05 -13.19
C THR A 211 -12.55 -6.14 -14.19
N ALA A 212 -13.12 -7.34 -14.09
CA ALA A 212 -12.91 -8.42 -15.04
C ALA A 212 -13.44 -8.03 -16.44
N THR A 213 -14.61 -7.40 -16.51
CA THR A 213 -15.18 -6.89 -17.77
C THR A 213 -14.32 -5.78 -18.37
N HIS A 214 -13.80 -4.88 -17.52
CA HIS A 214 -12.99 -3.74 -17.96
C HIS A 214 -11.57 -4.15 -18.36
N SER A 215 -10.94 -5.04 -17.60
CA SER A 215 -9.51 -5.39 -17.77
C SER A 215 -9.29 -6.73 -18.50
N GLY A 216 -10.33 -7.54 -18.69
CA GLY A 216 -10.21 -8.90 -19.23
C GLY A 216 -9.42 -9.86 -18.34
N MET A 217 -9.11 -9.48 -17.11
CA MET A 217 -8.32 -10.29 -16.17
C MET A 217 -9.21 -11.04 -15.18
N ALA A 218 -8.82 -12.27 -14.83
CA ALA A 218 -9.54 -13.05 -13.83
C ALA A 218 -9.50 -12.37 -12.45
N ALA A 219 -10.62 -12.43 -11.74
CA ALA A 219 -10.71 -11.94 -10.37
C ALA A 219 -9.81 -12.77 -9.45
N VAL A 220 -9.02 -12.09 -8.64
CA VAL A 220 -8.20 -12.71 -7.59
C VAL A 220 -8.90 -12.48 -6.26
N SER A 221 -8.98 -13.54 -5.42
CA SER A 221 -9.51 -13.40 -4.05
C SER A 221 -8.86 -12.26 -3.30
N ASP A 222 -9.67 -11.37 -2.73
CA ASP A 222 -9.19 -10.18 -2.03
C ASP A 222 -8.39 -10.52 -0.77
N THR A 223 -8.77 -11.59 -0.08
CA THR A 223 -8.06 -12.09 1.12
C THR A 223 -6.65 -12.59 0.77
N VAL A 224 -6.52 -13.34 -0.34
CA VAL A 224 -5.22 -13.82 -0.84
C VAL A 224 -4.35 -12.64 -1.27
N PHE A 225 -4.93 -11.68 -1.99
CA PHE A 225 -4.22 -10.47 -2.40
C PHE A 225 -3.75 -9.64 -1.20
N ASP A 226 -4.63 -9.43 -0.20
CA ASP A 226 -4.27 -8.69 1.02
C ASP A 226 -3.12 -9.36 1.77
N ALA A 227 -3.19 -10.67 1.97
CA ALA A 227 -2.12 -11.43 2.62
C ALA A 227 -0.79 -11.31 1.86
N ALA A 228 -0.83 -11.39 0.53
CA ALA A 228 0.35 -11.28 -0.32
C ALA A 228 1.01 -9.89 -0.22
N VAL A 229 0.24 -8.81 -0.39
CA VAL A 229 0.79 -7.44 -0.33
C VAL A 229 1.25 -7.07 1.08
N ARG A 230 0.55 -7.53 2.12
CA ARG A 230 0.98 -7.38 3.51
C ARG A 230 2.33 -8.05 3.76
N ARG A 231 2.50 -9.29 3.27
CA ARG A 231 3.78 -10.01 3.35
C ARG A 231 4.90 -9.33 2.59
N ALA A 232 4.59 -8.57 1.53
CA ALA A 232 5.56 -7.75 0.81
C ALA A 232 5.95 -6.47 1.55
N GLY A 233 5.26 -6.10 2.64
CA GLY A 233 5.51 -4.87 3.40
C GLY A 233 4.84 -3.63 2.83
N VAL A 234 3.91 -3.80 1.91
CA VAL A 234 3.16 -2.72 1.25
C VAL A 234 2.00 -2.26 2.12
N VAL A 235 1.72 -0.97 2.11
CA VAL A 235 0.54 -0.40 2.75
C VAL A 235 -0.63 -0.47 1.76
N ARG A 236 -1.68 -1.19 2.14
CA ARG A 236 -2.91 -1.24 1.38
C ARG A 236 -3.93 -0.26 1.94
N VAL A 237 -4.48 0.58 1.06
CA VAL A 237 -5.59 1.50 1.36
C VAL A 237 -6.89 1.00 0.74
N GLN A 238 -8.03 1.46 1.29
CA GLN A 238 -9.34 0.91 0.95
C GLN A 238 -10.14 1.77 -0.02
N ASN A 239 -9.81 3.06 -0.11
CA ASN A 239 -10.51 4.02 -0.97
C ASN A 239 -9.56 5.10 -1.51
N VAL A 240 -10.07 5.87 -2.47
CA VAL A 240 -9.29 6.91 -3.17
C VAL A 240 -8.90 8.05 -2.23
N GLY A 241 -9.76 8.42 -1.29
CA GLY A 241 -9.46 9.44 -0.28
C GLY A 241 -8.23 9.06 0.55
N GLN A 242 -8.18 7.81 1.03
CA GLN A 242 -7.01 7.30 1.76
C GLN A 242 -5.74 7.30 0.89
N LEU A 243 -5.85 6.99 -0.41
CA LEU A 243 -4.71 7.08 -1.32
C LEU A 243 -4.17 8.51 -1.41
N PHE A 244 -5.06 9.49 -1.52
CA PHE A 244 -4.71 10.91 -1.59
C PHE A 244 -4.06 11.41 -0.30
N TYR A 245 -4.66 11.10 0.85
CA TYR A 245 -4.10 11.50 2.14
C TYR A 245 -2.76 10.82 2.43
N ALA A 246 -2.63 9.56 2.05
CA ALA A 246 -1.36 8.86 2.15
C ALA A 246 -0.27 9.49 1.26
N ALA A 247 -0.61 9.92 0.04
CA ALA A 247 0.30 10.66 -0.83
C ALA A 247 0.77 11.97 -0.17
N LYS A 248 -0.17 12.73 0.40
CA LYS A 248 0.13 13.98 1.11
C LYS A 248 1.05 13.77 2.31
N ALA A 249 0.79 12.73 3.11
CA ALA A 249 1.62 12.42 4.27
C ALA A 249 3.02 11.95 3.92
N LEU A 250 3.14 11.13 2.88
CA LEU A 250 4.46 10.71 2.39
C LEU A 250 5.28 11.89 1.87
N ALA A 251 4.62 12.88 1.27
CA ALA A 251 5.28 14.12 0.84
C ALA A 251 5.70 15.02 2.01
N SER A 252 5.13 14.82 3.22
CA SER A 252 5.46 15.58 4.43
C SER A 252 6.67 15.02 5.18
N LYS A 253 7.09 15.71 6.26
CA LYS A 253 8.15 15.25 7.17
C LYS A 253 7.69 14.19 8.18
N PHE A 254 6.45 13.71 8.10
CA PHE A 254 5.86 12.80 9.11
C PHE A 254 6.49 11.41 9.11
N ARG A 255 7.13 11.02 10.22
CA ARG A 255 7.83 9.73 10.40
C ARG A 255 7.60 9.22 11.82
N PRO A 256 6.51 8.46 12.07
CA PRO A 256 6.22 7.91 13.41
C PRO A 256 7.25 6.85 13.81
N LEU A 257 7.61 6.84 15.10
CA LEU A 257 8.56 5.87 15.65
C LEU A 257 7.95 4.49 15.93
N GLY A 258 6.63 4.46 16.14
CA GLY A 258 5.84 3.28 16.45
C GLY A 258 4.36 3.53 16.26
N ASN A 259 3.51 2.89 17.06
CA ASN A 259 2.05 2.98 16.92
C ASN A 259 1.30 3.48 18.17
N ARG A 260 2.01 3.88 19.25
CA ARG A 260 1.38 4.44 20.44
C ARG A 260 1.13 5.92 20.22
N LEU A 261 -0.16 6.30 20.20
CA LEU A 261 -0.60 7.65 19.84
C LEU A 261 -1.02 8.44 21.07
N ALA A 262 -0.52 9.68 21.18
CA ALA A 262 -1.09 10.67 22.08
C ALA A 262 -1.95 11.65 21.26
N ILE A 263 -3.08 12.07 21.82
CA ILE A 263 -4.03 13.00 21.22
C ILE A 263 -4.14 14.23 22.12
N ILE A 264 -3.83 15.42 21.59
CA ILE A 264 -4.02 16.71 22.28
C ILE A 264 -5.16 17.43 21.56
N THR A 265 -6.14 17.92 22.31
CA THR A 265 -7.32 18.56 21.75
C THR A 265 -7.79 19.71 22.64
N ASN A 266 -8.42 20.74 22.05
CA ASN A 266 -9.16 21.78 22.79
C ASN A 266 -10.67 21.50 22.89
N GLY A 267 -11.08 20.26 22.63
CA GLY A 267 -12.49 19.87 22.69
C GLY A 267 -12.66 18.37 22.93
N GLY A 268 -13.38 18.01 23.98
CA GLY A 268 -13.56 16.61 24.40
C GLY A 268 -14.29 15.76 23.37
N GLY A 269 -15.32 16.29 22.68
CA GLY A 269 -16.07 15.56 21.65
C GLY A 269 -15.18 15.09 20.48
N PRO A 270 -14.47 15.97 19.80
CA PRO A 270 -13.50 15.57 18.77
C PRO A 270 -12.41 14.61 19.25
N GLY A 271 -11.92 14.80 20.49
CA GLY A 271 -10.97 13.90 21.12
C GLY A 271 -11.51 12.47 21.28
N ALA A 272 -12.77 12.36 21.72
CA ALA A 272 -13.45 11.06 21.82
C ALA A 272 -13.64 10.39 20.46
N MET A 273 -14.06 11.12 19.42
CA MET A 273 -14.18 10.58 18.06
C MET A 273 -12.85 10.07 17.51
N ALA A 274 -11.76 10.80 17.77
CA ALA A 274 -10.42 10.35 17.40
C ALA A 274 -10.01 9.07 18.15
N ALA A 275 -10.33 8.97 19.44
CA ALA A 275 -10.06 7.78 20.25
C ALA A 275 -10.87 6.57 19.79
N ASP A 276 -12.16 6.76 19.49
CA ASP A 276 -13.02 5.69 18.92
C ASP A 276 -12.43 5.17 17.60
N ARG A 277 -12.04 6.08 16.70
CA ARG A 277 -11.44 5.68 15.44
C ARG A 277 -10.10 4.97 15.63
N ALA A 278 -9.30 5.38 16.61
CA ALA A 278 -8.07 4.68 16.97
C ALA A 278 -8.39 3.25 17.46
N GLY A 279 -9.42 3.08 18.28
CA GLY A 279 -9.92 1.79 18.74
C GLY A 279 -10.34 0.87 17.60
N ASP A 280 -11.17 1.37 16.65
CA ASP A 280 -11.59 0.64 15.44
C ASP A 280 -10.41 0.07 14.64
N LEU A 281 -9.31 0.84 14.58
CA LEU A 281 -8.11 0.46 13.82
C LEU A 281 -7.06 -0.28 14.64
N GLY A 282 -7.34 -0.57 15.92
CA GLY A 282 -6.41 -1.24 16.83
C GLY A 282 -5.14 -0.42 17.10
N ILE A 283 -5.25 0.91 17.12
CA ILE A 283 -4.17 1.83 17.49
C ILE A 283 -4.20 2.03 19.01
N PRO A 284 -3.16 1.63 19.74
CA PRO A 284 -3.12 1.86 21.17
C PRO A 284 -2.90 3.35 21.46
N LEU A 285 -3.76 3.94 22.28
CA LEU A 285 -3.48 5.24 22.87
C LEU A 285 -2.36 5.11 23.90
N ALA A 286 -1.40 6.04 23.84
CA ALA A 286 -0.27 6.03 24.74
C ALA A 286 -0.71 6.22 26.20
N GLN A 287 -0.22 5.38 27.10
CA GLN A 287 -0.33 5.60 28.55
C GLN A 287 0.81 6.52 28.97
N LEU A 288 0.46 7.73 29.40
CA LEU A 288 1.45 8.72 29.79
C LEU A 288 2.16 8.31 31.09
N THR A 289 3.46 8.60 31.17
CA THR A 289 4.23 8.37 32.38
C THR A 289 3.82 9.31 33.51
N ASN A 290 4.12 8.95 34.77
CA ASN A 290 3.83 9.79 35.93
C ASN A 290 4.56 11.13 35.84
N GLU A 291 5.76 11.16 35.27
CA GLU A 291 6.54 12.38 35.05
C GLU A 291 5.82 13.31 34.08
N THR A 292 5.34 12.80 32.96
CA THR A 292 4.57 13.56 31.98
C THR A 292 3.26 14.08 32.60
N MET A 293 2.56 13.23 33.35
CA MET A 293 1.35 13.62 34.07
C MET A 293 1.60 14.75 35.07
N ALA A 294 2.71 14.72 35.79
CA ALA A 294 3.09 15.78 36.72
C ALA A 294 3.37 17.12 36.02
N VAL A 295 4.04 17.07 34.85
CA VAL A 295 4.29 18.26 34.01
C VAL A 295 2.97 18.84 33.49
N LEU A 296 2.09 18.00 32.97
CA LEU A 296 0.78 18.42 32.46
C LEU A 296 -0.09 19.00 33.59
N ASN A 297 -0.14 18.37 34.77
CA ASN A 297 -0.89 18.88 35.92
C ASN A 297 -0.43 20.28 36.38
N LYS A 298 0.85 20.61 36.17
CA LYS A 298 1.39 21.94 36.51
C LYS A 298 1.09 23.00 35.42
N ALA A 299 1.09 22.58 34.15
CA ALA A 299 0.99 23.46 32.98
C ALA A 299 -0.46 23.67 32.52
N MET A 300 -1.35 22.71 32.78
CA MET A 300 -2.74 22.75 32.33
C MET A 300 -3.70 23.26 33.40
N PRO A 301 -4.89 23.77 33.02
CA PRO A 301 -5.93 24.14 33.99
C PRO A 301 -6.40 22.91 34.77
N THR A 302 -6.89 23.11 36.00
CA THR A 302 -7.27 22.01 36.91
C THR A 302 -8.35 21.06 36.36
N ASN A 303 -9.12 21.50 35.37
CA ASN A 303 -10.21 20.77 34.72
C ASN A 303 -9.79 20.11 33.39
N TRP A 304 -8.48 19.94 33.09
CA TRP A 304 -8.07 19.17 31.93
C TRP A 304 -8.40 17.68 32.12
N SER A 305 -8.39 16.87 31.06
CA SER A 305 -8.90 15.49 31.09
C SER A 305 -8.15 14.52 32.01
N HIS A 306 -6.93 14.83 32.46
CA HIS A 306 -6.04 13.96 33.23
C HIS A 306 -5.83 12.56 32.59
N ALA A 307 -5.97 12.48 31.31
CA ALA A 307 -5.86 11.23 30.50
C ALA A 307 -5.50 11.54 29.05
N ASN A 308 -5.24 10.49 28.27
CA ASN A 308 -5.15 10.54 26.81
C ASN A 308 -6.49 10.02 26.23
N PRO A 309 -7.26 10.82 25.47
CA PRO A 309 -6.95 12.14 24.91
C PRO A 309 -6.78 13.25 25.94
N ILE A 310 -5.79 14.12 25.69
CA ILE A 310 -5.42 15.26 26.53
C ILE A 310 -6.26 16.45 26.11
N ASP A 311 -7.40 16.65 26.78
CA ASP A 311 -8.26 17.81 26.55
C ASP A 311 -7.74 19.01 27.36
N ILE A 312 -7.21 20.01 26.65
CA ILE A 312 -6.59 21.19 27.23
C ILE A 312 -7.55 22.37 27.36
N GLY A 313 -8.84 22.16 27.08
CA GLY A 313 -9.93 23.15 27.23
C GLY A 313 -10.14 24.05 26.01
N GLY A 314 -11.40 24.52 25.84
CA GLY A 314 -11.82 25.31 24.71
C GLY A 314 -11.23 26.72 24.63
N ASP A 315 -10.64 27.19 25.72
CA ASP A 315 -9.94 28.49 25.85
C ASP A 315 -8.41 28.34 25.67
N ALA A 316 -7.95 27.21 25.09
CA ALA A 316 -6.54 26.91 24.99
C ALA A 316 -5.77 27.96 24.19
N THR A 317 -4.73 28.51 24.80
CA THR A 317 -3.82 29.49 24.19
C THR A 317 -2.73 28.77 23.38
N PRO A 318 -2.00 29.46 22.46
CA PRO A 318 -0.86 28.91 21.77
C PRO A 318 0.22 28.33 22.70
N GLU A 319 0.45 29.00 23.85
CA GLU A 319 1.42 28.54 24.87
C GLU A 319 0.97 27.22 25.50
N ARG A 320 -0.34 27.08 25.80
CA ARG A 320 -0.89 25.85 26.37
C ARG A 320 -0.73 24.67 25.41
N TYR A 321 -0.95 24.85 24.11
CA TYR A 321 -0.67 23.85 23.09
C TYR A 321 0.81 23.48 23.04
N ARG A 322 1.69 24.49 23.03
CA ARG A 322 3.13 24.27 23.03
C ARG A 322 3.58 23.44 24.25
N ASP A 323 3.13 23.81 25.44
CA ASP A 323 3.53 23.15 26.69
C ASP A 323 3.01 21.70 26.74
N ALA A 324 1.79 21.45 26.28
CA ALA A 324 1.25 20.09 26.15
C ALA A 324 2.04 19.25 25.15
N ILE A 325 2.38 19.79 23.99
CA ILE A 325 3.16 19.12 22.96
C ILE A 325 4.55 18.77 23.50
N MET A 326 5.22 19.72 24.13
CA MET A 326 6.56 19.53 24.71
C MET A 326 6.55 18.43 25.78
N ALA A 327 5.57 18.43 26.68
CA ALA A 327 5.46 17.39 27.71
C ALA A 327 5.26 15.99 27.10
N VAL A 328 4.35 15.87 26.16
CA VAL A 328 3.94 14.60 25.57
C VAL A 328 5.01 14.02 24.63
N THR A 329 5.68 14.85 23.84
CA THR A 329 6.69 14.37 22.89
C THR A 329 7.98 13.88 23.55
N HIS A 330 8.23 14.23 24.81
CA HIS A 330 9.34 13.68 25.59
C HIS A 330 9.00 12.37 26.31
N ASP A 331 7.72 11.98 26.36
CA ASP A 331 7.28 10.74 26.99
C ASP A 331 7.77 9.51 26.22
N ALA A 332 8.42 8.57 26.91
CA ALA A 332 8.95 7.34 26.33
C ALA A 332 7.85 6.40 25.80
N ASN A 333 6.63 6.55 26.29
CA ASN A 333 5.47 5.76 25.86
C ASN A 333 4.76 6.33 24.64
N VAL A 334 5.13 7.51 24.15
CA VAL A 334 4.51 8.17 23.00
C VAL A 334 5.36 8.00 21.76
N ASP A 335 4.82 7.44 20.70
CA ASP A 335 5.51 7.26 19.42
C ASP A 335 5.17 8.36 18.41
N SER A 336 4.00 8.98 18.55
CA SER A 336 3.54 10.11 17.72
C SER A 336 2.44 10.88 18.44
N THR A 337 2.25 12.14 18.05
CA THR A 337 1.23 13.02 18.63
C THR A 337 0.31 13.56 17.55
N LEU A 338 -1.01 13.39 17.75
CA LEU A 338 -2.06 14.07 17.01
C LEU A 338 -2.47 15.34 17.79
N VAL A 339 -2.31 16.49 17.17
CA VAL A 339 -2.75 17.76 17.73
C VAL A 339 -4.01 18.21 17.00
N MET A 340 -5.09 18.40 17.75
CA MET A 340 -6.40 18.75 17.22
C MET A 340 -6.82 20.14 17.68
N LEU A 341 -7.42 20.89 16.77
CA LEU A 341 -8.02 22.18 17.06
C LEU A 341 -9.43 22.24 16.47
N SER A 342 -10.39 22.50 17.35
CA SER A 342 -11.75 22.95 16.99
C SER A 342 -11.81 24.46 17.12
N PRO A 343 -12.26 25.21 16.09
CA PRO A 343 -12.30 26.67 16.16
C PRO A 343 -13.30 27.12 17.22
N GLN A 344 -12.82 27.93 18.16
CA GLN A 344 -13.60 28.55 19.22
C GLN A 344 -13.22 30.01 19.33
N VAL A 345 -14.12 30.82 19.87
CA VAL A 345 -13.94 32.29 19.94
C VAL A 345 -12.64 32.69 20.66
N MET A 346 -12.23 31.88 21.64
CA MET A 346 -11.05 32.19 22.48
C MET A 346 -9.76 31.57 21.97
N THR A 347 -9.80 30.77 20.89
CA THR A 347 -8.62 30.08 20.33
C THR A 347 -8.33 30.64 18.95
N ASP A 348 -7.17 31.26 18.75
CA ASP A 348 -6.70 31.70 17.45
C ASP A 348 -6.01 30.55 16.71
N PRO A 349 -6.63 29.98 15.64
CA PRO A 349 -6.08 28.82 14.92
C PRO A 349 -4.71 29.10 14.28
N LEU A 350 -4.48 30.33 13.80
CA LEU A 350 -3.24 30.71 13.13
C LEU A 350 -2.09 30.89 14.13
N ALA A 351 -2.37 31.53 15.26
CA ALA A 351 -1.39 31.71 16.33
C ALA A 351 -0.96 30.35 16.91
N VAL A 352 -1.91 29.41 17.11
CA VAL A 352 -1.61 28.04 17.55
C VAL A 352 -0.76 27.31 16.50
N ALA A 353 -1.08 27.40 15.21
CA ALA A 353 -0.30 26.76 14.16
C ALA A 353 1.16 27.27 14.15
N LYS A 354 1.37 28.58 14.27
CA LYS A 354 2.72 29.17 14.35
C LYS A 354 3.49 28.66 15.57
N ALA A 355 2.85 28.61 16.74
CA ALA A 355 3.47 28.09 17.97
C ALA A 355 3.88 26.60 17.85
N ILE A 356 3.07 25.81 17.15
CA ILE A 356 3.41 24.40 16.86
C ILE A 356 4.62 24.29 15.93
N ILE A 357 4.68 25.10 14.89
CA ILE A 357 5.80 25.10 13.94
C ILE A 357 7.11 25.43 14.65
N GLU A 358 7.11 26.44 15.55
CA GLU A 358 8.28 26.84 16.32
C GLU A 358 8.87 25.71 17.18
N VAL A 359 8.02 24.81 17.69
CA VAL A 359 8.46 23.68 18.51
C VAL A 359 8.74 22.43 17.66
N ALA A 360 8.04 22.24 16.57
CA ALA A 360 8.15 21.04 15.72
C ALA A 360 9.58 20.78 15.23
N ASP A 361 10.31 21.81 14.84
CA ASP A 361 11.71 21.72 14.40
C ASP A 361 12.67 21.28 15.52
N LYS A 362 12.28 21.45 16.79
CA LYS A 362 13.06 21.06 17.96
C LYS A 362 12.72 19.64 18.46
N LEU A 363 11.67 19.04 17.92
CA LEU A 363 11.17 17.74 18.36
C LEU A 363 11.81 16.61 17.57
N ASN A 364 12.20 15.56 18.27
CA ASN A 364 12.63 14.30 17.66
C ASN A 364 11.45 13.38 17.29
N ARG A 365 10.22 13.91 17.37
CA ARG A 365 8.97 13.16 17.17
C ARG A 365 8.09 13.83 16.16
N SER A 366 7.39 13.01 15.39
CA SER A 366 6.50 13.48 14.33
C SER A 366 5.16 13.92 14.87
N LEU A 367 4.68 15.07 14.38
CA LEU A 367 3.36 15.60 14.67
C LEU A 367 2.43 15.40 13.46
N ILE A 368 1.18 15.11 13.75
CA ILE A 368 0.03 15.21 12.85
C ILE A 368 -0.92 16.26 13.41
N CYS A 369 -1.45 17.09 12.55
CA CYS A 369 -2.41 18.12 12.93
C CYS A 369 -3.80 17.85 12.35
N CYS A 370 -4.85 18.14 13.12
CA CYS A 370 -6.23 18.13 12.67
C CYS A 370 -6.92 19.44 13.05
N TRP A 371 -7.02 20.36 12.10
CA TRP A 371 -7.73 21.64 12.27
C TRP A 371 -9.14 21.49 11.70
N MET A 372 -10.11 21.27 12.58
CA MET A 372 -11.51 21.03 12.21
C MET A 372 -12.18 22.30 11.71
N GLY A 373 -13.09 22.17 10.76
CA GLY A 373 -13.75 23.31 10.13
C GLY A 373 -13.15 23.69 8.77
N GLU A 374 -13.57 24.80 8.20
CA GLU A 374 -13.17 25.20 6.85
C GLU A 374 -12.55 26.59 6.80
N GLU A 375 -13.36 27.66 6.87
CA GLU A 375 -12.88 29.03 6.63
C GLU A 375 -11.96 29.55 7.73
N GLN A 376 -12.35 29.38 8.98
CA GLN A 376 -11.62 29.90 10.14
C GLN A 376 -10.23 29.26 10.33
N VAL A 377 -10.01 28.09 9.75
CA VAL A 377 -8.78 27.31 9.95
C VAL A 377 -7.99 27.07 8.65
N ARG A 378 -8.47 27.58 7.51
CA ARG A 378 -7.86 27.36 6.19
C ARG A 378 -6.42 27.86 6.14
N GLU A 379 -6.20 29.10 6.56
CA GLU A 379 -4.86 29.72 6.58
C GLU A 379 -3.92 28.97 7.53
N ALA A 380 -4.39 28.62 8.71
CA ALA A 380 -3.62 27.85 9.68
C ALA A 380 -3.21 26.47 9.16
N ARG A 381 -4.12 25.77 8.46
CA ARG A 381 -3.77 24.49 7.80
C ARG A 381 -2.70 24.69 6.75
N GLN A 382 -2.82 25.72 5.90
CA GLN A 382 -1.84 25.98 4.85
C GLN A 382 -0.45 26.23 5.44
N VAL A 383 -0.36 27.05 6.47
CA VAL A 383 0.92 27.36 7.13
C VAL A 383 1.57 26.11 7.75
N LEU A 384 0.77 25.20 8.35
CA LEU A 384 1.26 23.92 8.86
C LEU A 384 1.80 23.03 7.72
N GLU A 385 1.07 22.95 6.61
CA GLU A 385 1.45 22.16 5.44
C GLU A 385 2.72 22.68 4.78
N ASP A 386 2.86 24.01 4.64
CA ASP A 386 4.06 24.65 4.11
C ASP A 386 5.29 24.40 4.99
N ALA A 387 5.11 24.24 6.29
CA ALA A 387 6.15 23.82 7.23
C ALA A 387 6.45 22.31 7.19
N GLY A 388 5.70 21.54 6.37
CA GLY A 388 5.85 20.07 6.23
C GLY A 388 5.15 19.26 7.32
N ILE A 389 4.24 19.88 8.09
CA ILE A 389 3.41 19.21 9.09
C ILE A 389 2.07 18.85 8.43
N PRO A 390 1.68 17.56 8.32
CA PRO A 390 0.44 17.18 7.67
C PRO A 390 -0.76 17.66 8.51
N ALA A 391 -1.65 18.41 7.88
CA ALA A 391 -2.86 18.95 8.51
C ALA A 391 -4.12 18.41 7.82
N PHE A 392 -5.09 17.96 8.63
CA PHE A 392 -6.34 17.35 8.19
C PHE A 392 -7.55 18.12 8.70
N ARG A 393 -8.70 17.88 8.06
CA ARG A 393 -9.98 18.49 8.42
C ARG A 393 -10.79 17.66 9.40
N MET A 394 -10.58 16.35 9.37
CA MET A 394 -11.34 15.36 10.12
C MET A 394 -10.39 14.47 10.94
N PRO A 395 -10.74 14.19 12.22
CA PRO A 395 -9.92 13.35 13.09
C PRO A 395 -9.75 11.93 12.55
N GLU A 396 -10.81 11.36 11.97
CA GLU A 396 -10.79 10.00 11.42
C GLU A 396 -9.73 9.87 10.32
N THR A 397 -9.63 10.88 9.45
CA THR A 397 -8.65 10.90 8.36
C THR A 397 -7.21 10.98 8.90
N ALA A 398 -6.97 11.78 9.94
CA ALA A 398 -5.67 11.89 10.58
C ALA A 398 -5.26 10.56 11.25
N ILE A 399 -6.20 9.90 11.92
CA ILE A 399 -6.00 8.60 12.56
C ILE A 399 -5.77 7.49 11.52
N GLU A 400 -6.54 7.44 10.44
CA GLU A 400 -6.33 6.48 9.34
C GLU A 400 -4.97 6.64 8.72
N LEU A 401 -4.53 7.86 8.49
CA LEU A 401 -3.21 8.12 7.98
C LEU A 401 -2.13 7.62 8.93
N PHE A 402 -2.22 7.98 10.21
CA PHE A 402 -1.29 7.48 11.22
C PHE A 402 -1.22 5.96 11.21
N HIS A 403 -2.39 5.27 11.14
CA HIS A 403 -2.46 3.81 11.02
C HIS A 403 -1.63 3.29 9.83
N HIS A 404 -1.85 3.85 8.64
CA HIS A 404 -1.18 3.40 7.42
C HIS A 404 0.34 3.63 7.48
N ILE A 405 0.78 4.81 7.92
CA ILE A 405 2.19 5.14 7.97
C ILE A 405 2.92 4.38 9.09
N SER A 406 2.35 4.29 10.29
CA SER A 406 2.93 3.52 11.39
C SER A 406 3.03 2.02 11.06
N LYS A 407 2.01 1.47 10.37
CA LYS A 407 2.01 0.10 9.86
C LYS A 407 3.12 -0.13 8.84
N TYR A 408 3.37 0.82 7.94
CA TYR A 408 4.48 0.75 7.01
C TYR A 408 5.82 0.64 7.75
N TYR A 409 6.12 1.57 8.67
CA TYR A 409 7.39 1.54 9.41
C TYR A 409 7.56 0.28 10.27
N ARG A 410 6.48 -0.22 10.86
CA ARG A 410 6.50 -1.50 11.59
C ARG A 410 6.80 -2.67 10.66
N ASN A 411 6.17 -2.72 9.49
CA ASN A 411 6.43 -3.76 8.50
C ASN A 411 7.87 -3.72 8.01
N GLN A 412 8.45 -2.52 7.81
CA GLN A 412 9.86 -2.37 7.45
C GLN A 412 10.79 -2.96 8.51
N LYS A 413 10.55 -2.68 9.80
CA LYS A 413 11.33 -3.28 10.88
C LYS A 413 11.25 -4.81 10.85
N LEU A 414 10.08 -5.39 10.60
CA LEU A 414 9.89 -6.84 10.49
C LEU A 414 10.60 -7.44 9.28
N LEU A 415 10.58 -6.75 8.13
CA LEU A 415 11.26 -7.21 6.91
C LEU A 415 12.78 -7.18 7.03
N LEU A 416 13.33 -6.29 7.85
CA LEU A 416 14.77 -6.15 8.10
C LEU A 416 15.26 -7.07 9.23
N GLN A 417 14.36 -7.71 9.99
CA GLN A 417 14.75 -8.68 10.99
C GLN A 417 15.33 -9.91 10.30
N VAL A 418 16.60 -10.15 10.52
CA VAL A 418 17.24 -11.44 10.22
C VAL A 418 16.78 -12.42 11.28
N PRO A 419 16.19 -13.58 10.92
CA PRO A 419 15.92 -14.62 11.92
C PRO A 419 17.20 -14.90 12.68
N SER A 420 17.14 -14.85 13.99
CA SER A 420 18.26 -15.36 14.79
C SER A 420 18.59 -16.76 14.30
N PRO A 421 19.88 -17.13 14.11
CA PRO A 421 20.21 -18.51 13.83
C PRO A 421 19.50 -19.35 14.89
N GLY A 422 18.54 -20.17 14.44
CA GLY A 422 17.66 -20.90 15.35
C GLY A 422 18.54 -21.57 16.40
N ARG A 423 18.30 -21.28 17.69
CA ARG A 423 18.78 -22.17 18.74
C ARG A 423 18.33 -23.54 18.30
N GLN A 424 19.28 -24.41 17.95
CA GLN A 424 18.97 -25.83 17.79
C GLN A 424 18.15 -26.19 19.02
N ALA A 425 16.87 -26.52 18.79
CA ALA A 425 15.99 -26.91 19.90
C ALA A 425 16.73 -28.02 20.66
N ALA A 426 17.08 -27.71 21.90
CA ALA A 426 17.76 -28.66 22.76
C ALA A 426 16.85 -29.89 22.86
N GLY A 427 17.16 -30.96 22.13
CA GLY A 427 16.43 -32.22 22.21
C GLY A 427 16.02 -32.89 20.89
N GLY A 428 15.88 -32.18 19.79
CA GLY A 428 15.52 -32.80 18.49
C GLY A 428 16.75 -33.24 17.72
N ARG A 429 16.91 -34.53 17.43
CA ARG A 429 17.91 -34.99 16.47
C ARG A 429 17.55 -34.49 15.07
N PRO A 430 18.41 -33.70 14.41
CA PRO A 430 18.15 -33.29 13.04
C PRO A 430 18.01 -34.55 12.15
N GLY A 431 16.84 -34.76 11.57
CA GLY A 431 16.60 -35.90 10.67
C GLY A 431 15.47 -36.85 11.09
N SER A 432 15.08 -36.92 12.38
CA SER A 432 14.03 -37.83 12.81
C SER A 432 12.65 -37.51 12.20
N GLY A 433 12.29 -36.24 12.06
CA GLY A 433 11.06 -35.84 11.38
C GLY A 433 11.05 -36.16 9.88
N ARG A 434 12.21 -36.10 9.24
CA ARG A 434 12.36 -36.45 7.82
C ARG A 434 12.15 -37.95 7.59
N VAL A 435 12.67 -38.78 8.45
CA VAL A 435 12.47 -40.25 8.37
C VAL A 435 10.98 -40.60 8.41
N LEU A 436 10.21 -39.94 9.31
CA LEU A 436 8.76 -40.13 9.38
C LEU A 436 8.06 -39.70 8.07
N VAL A 437 8.42 -38.54 7.55
CA VAL A 437 7.83 -38.03 6.30
C VAL A 437 8.20 -38.91 5.11
N ASP A 438 9.45 -39.37 5.00
CA ASP A 438 9.91 -40.24 3.92
C ASP A 438 9.19 -41.62 3.97
N ALA A 439 8.91 -42.15 5.19
CA ALA A 439 8.13 -43.40 5.36
C ALA A 439 6.68 -43.21 4.87
N LEU A 440 6.02 -42.10 5.22
CA LEU A 440 4.67 -41.79 4.76
C LEU A 440 4.57 -41.62 3.23
N ILE A 441 5.57 -40.98 2.65
CA ILE A 441 5.66 -40.86 1.17
C ILE A 441 5.80 -42.21 0.52
N ALA A 442 6.62 -43.09 1.10
CA ALA A 442 6.81 -44.47 0.58
C ALA A 442 5.49 -45.28 0.66
N GLU A 443 4.69 -45.07 1.70
CA GLU A 443 3.36 -45.65 1.87
C GLU A 443 2.29 -44.99 0.99
N ARG A 444 2.60 -43.94 0.25
CA ARG A 444 1.69 -43.13 -0.57
C ARG A 444 0.55 -42.47 0.23
N ARG A 445 0.76 -42.28 1.52
CA ARG A 445 -0.21 -41.60 2.41
C ARG A 445 -0.06 -40.09 2.31
N ARG A 446 -1.19 -39.39 2.33
CA ARG A 446 -1.25 -37.91 2.28
C ARG A 446 -1.57 -37.28 3.64
N VAL A 447 -2.13 -38.06 4.56
CA VAL A 447 -2.57 -37.61 5.89
C VAL A 447 -1.83 -38.43 6.94
N LEU A 448 -1.32 -37.73 7.97
CA LEU A 448 -0.74 -38.36 9.14
C LEU A 448 -1.85 -38.79 10.11
N SER A 449 -1.63 -39.91 10.80
CA SER A 449 -2.42 -40.19 12.01
C SER A 449 -2.11 -39.14 13.10
N ARG A 450 -2.98 -39.04 14.08
CA ARG A 450 -2.80 -38.10 15.21
C ARG A 450 -1.45 -38.36 15.93
N MET A 451 -1.14 -39.62 16.16
CA MET A 451 0.12 -40.01 16.83
C MET A 451 1.36 -39.65 16.01
N GLU A 452 1.31 -39.87 14.70
CA GLU A 452 2.40 -39.48 13.78
C GLU A 452 2.56 -37.96 13.73
N ALA A 453 1.45 -37.21 13.69
CA ALA A 453 1.45 -35.75 13.74
C ALA A 453 2.06 -35.23 15.05
N HIS A 454 1.69 -35.84 16.21
CA HIS A 454 2.27 -35.50 17.50
C HIS A 454 3.77 -35.82 17.57
N ALA A 455 4.17 -36.99 17.07
CA ALA A 455 5.59 -37.38 17.01
C ALA A 455 6.38 -36.40 16.14
N LEU A 456 5.85 -36.01 14.97
CA LEU A 456 6.46 -35.03 14.08
C LEU A 456 6.60 -33.66 14.78
N LEU A 457 5.53 -33.13 15.35
CA LEU A 457 5.55 -31.85 16.07
C LEU A 457 6.53 -31.85 17.23
N HIS A 458 6.58 -32.96 18.00
CA HIS A 458 7.51 -33.10 19.09
C HIS A 458 8.97 -33.05 18.65
N THR A 459 9.30 -33.64 17.47
CA THR A 459 10.67 -33.60 16.93
C THR A 459 11.14 -32.17 16.61
N TYR A 460 10.20 -31.25 16.37
CA TYR A 460 10.47 -29.83 16.12
C TYR A 460 10.30 -28.96 17.38
N GLY A 461 10.13 -29.58 18.55
CA GLY A 461 9.99 -28.88 19.81
C GLY A 461 8.68 -28.12 20.00
N VAL A 462 7.65 -28.46 19.20
CA VAL A 462 6.31 -27.91 19.38
C VAL A 462 5.67 -28.61 20.58
N PRO A 463 5.23 -27.87 21.61
CA PRO A 463 4.58 -28.49 22.76
C PRO A 463 3.21 -29.05 22.34
N VAL A 464 3.06 -30.34 22.44
CA VAL A 464 1.81 -31.06 22.21
C VAL A 464 1.31 -31.70 23.50
N ARG A 465 0.00 -31.82 23.67
CA ARG A 465 -0.56 -32.52 24.84
C ARG A 465 -0.18 -33.99 24.76
N PRO A 466 0.16 -34.64 25.91
CA PRO A 466 0.37 -36.07 25.94
C PRO A 466 -0.84 -36.81 25.35
N SER A 467 -0.58 -37.74 24.44
CA SER A 467 -1.64 -38.57 23.82
C SER A 467 -1.14 -40.00 23.73
N MET A 468 -2.00 -40.94 23.99
CA MET A 468 -1.76 -42.39 23.91
C MET A 468 -2.92 -43.07 23.27
N VAL A 469 -2.66 -44.14 22.54
CA VAL A 469 -3.70 -45.00 21.93
C VAL A 469 -4.12 -46.06 22.92
N ALA A 470 -5.42 -46.30 23.05
CA ALA A 470 -6.00 -47.39 23.82
C ALA A 470 -6.96 -48.20 22.93
N HIS A 471 -6.87 -49.50 22.99
CA HIS A 471 -7.67 -50.40 22.15
C HIS A 471 -8.89 -50.97 22.90
N THR A 472 -8.96 -50.82 24.22
CA THR A 472 -10.08 -51.29 25.06
C THR A 472 -10.44 -50.21 26.09
N ALA A 473 -11.66 -50.29 26.60
CA ALA A 473 -12.14 -49.40 27.67
C ALA A 473 -11.27 -49.47 28.94
N THR A 474 -10.83 -50.67 29.28
CA THR A 474 -9.93 -50.84 30.44
C THR A 474 -8.56 -50.20 30.23
N GLU A 475 -7.98 -50.37 29.05
CA GLU A 475 -6.74 -49.71 28.68
C GLU A 475 -6.87 -48.19 28.67
N ALA A 476 -7.98 -47.66 28.17
CA ALA A 476 -8.28 -46.24 28.19
C ALA A 476 -8.31 -45.64 29.60
N MET A 477 -8.85 -46.39 30.56
CA MET A 477 -8.83 -45.97 31.98
C MET A 477 -7.41 -45.88 32.54
N PHE A 478 -6.54 -46.87 32.27
CA PHE A 478 -5.14 -46.83 32.70
C PHE A 478 -4.39 -45.72 32.05
N VAL A 479 -4.57 -45.47 30.74
CA VAL A 479 -3.97 -44.40 30.01
C VAL A 479 -4.41 -43.03 30.56
N ALA A 480 -5.70 -42.89 30.88
CA ALA A 480 -6.23 -41.65 31.46
C ALA A 480 -5.58 -41.33 32.83
N GLU A 481 -5.37 -42.33 33.66
CA GLU A 481 -4.67 -42.17 34.93
C GLU A 481 -3.20 -41.78 34.74
N GLN A 482 -2.50 -42.34 33.74
CA GLN A 482 -1.13 -42.01 33.44
C GLN A 482 -0.96 -40.59 32.87
N ILE A 483 -1.86 -40.13 32.01
CA ILE A 483 -1.83 -38.79 31.39
C ILE A 483 -2.26 -37.73 32.41
N GLY A 484 -3.18 -38.09 33.33
CA GLY A 484 -3.78 -37.19 34.31
C GLY A 484 -5.13 -36.62 33.83
N LEU A 485 -6.13 -36.71 34.71
CA LEU A 485 -7.49 -36.21 34.45
C LEU A 485 -7.57 -34.68 34.57
N PRO A 486 -8.42 -34.01 33.76
CA PRO A 486 -9.33 -34.53 32.74
C PRO A 486 -8.65 -34.88 31.42
N VAL A 487 -9.18 -35.90 30.72
CA VAL A 487 -8.69 -36.33 29.38
C VAL A 487 -9.81 -36.24 28.35
N ASP A 488 -9.44 -35.92 27.12
CA ASP A 488 -10.28 -35.98 25.94
C ASP A 488 -10.10 -37.34 25.23
N VAL A 489 -11.18 -38.03 24.92
CA VAL A 489 -11.16 -39.32 24.22
C VAL A 489 -11.64 -39.11 22.79
N HIS A 490 -10.86 -39.53 21.81
CA HIS A 490 -11.17 -39.41 20.41
C HIS A 490 -11.03 -40.77 19.72
N LEU A 491 -11.90 -41.02 18.72
CA LEU A 491 -11.74 -42.15 17.84
C LEU A 491 -10.57 -41.86 16.87
N GLU A 492 -9.73 -42.88 16.68
CA GLU A 492 -8.66 -42.85 15.67
C GLU A 492 -8.86 -44.02 14.71
N SER A 493 -9.10 -43.70 13.44
CA SER A 493 -9.22 -44.67 12.35
C SER A 493 -8.66 -44.04 11.07
N PRO A 494 -7.88 -44.78 10.28
CA PRO A 494 -7.47 -44.32 8.96
C PRO A 494 -8.63 -43.95 8.05
N ASP A 495 -9.79 -44.66 8.20
CA ASP A 495 -10.97 -44.44 7.36
C ASP A 495 -11.79 -43.21 7.75
N LEU A 496 -11.55 -42.64 8.92
CA LEU A 496 -12.23 -41.40 9.37
C LEU A 496 -11.48 -40.12 8.94
N ALA A 497 -10.23 -40.25 8.56
CA ALA A 497 -9.43 -39.09 8.11
C ALA A 497 -9.98 -38.47 6.81
N ASP A 498 -10.57 -39.30 5.93
CA ASP A 498 -11.16 -38.82 4.66
C ASP A 498 -12.59 -38.24 4.84
N ALA A 499 -13.27 -38.57 5.95
CA ALA A 499 -14.67 -38.15 6.19
C ALA A 499 -14.78 -36.70 6.73
N PHE A 500 -13.72 -36.11 7.25
CA PHE A 500 -13.74 -34.76 7.81
C PHE A 500 -13.40 -33.64 6.79
N ASP A 501 -12.93 -34.01 5.59
CA ASP A 501 -12.59 -33.02 4.54
C ASP A 501 -13.81 -32.60 3.68
N GLU A 502 -14.98 -33.22 3.83
CA GLU A 502 -16.18 -32.89 3.06
C GLU A 502 -17.20 -31.97 3.79
N GLN A 503 -16.91 -31.47 5.01
CA GLN A 503 -17.87 -30.65 5.78
C GLN A 503 -17.24 -29.39 6.43
N THR A 504 -16.25 -28.74 5.81
CA THR A 504 -15.88 -27.37 6.21
C THR A 504 -15.83 -26.42 5.05
#